data_b0e9931d837d47c1d3224bf476948b39
#
_entry.id   b0e9931d837d47c1d3224bf476948b39
#
_cell.length_a   1.000
_cell.length_b   1.000
_cell.length_c   1.000
_cell.angle_alpha   90.00
_cell.angle_beta   90.00
_cell.angle_gamma   90.00
#
_symmetry.space_group_name_H-M   'P 1'
#
loop_
_entity.id
_entity.type
_entity.pdbx_description
1 polymer ?
#
loop_
_entity_poly.entity_id
_entity_poly.type
_entity_poly.pdbx_seq_one_letter_code
_entity_poly.pdbx_strand_id
1 'polypeptide(L)'
;MFYPQVDQDDSLILHTDLYEINMMYTYFKKGISERNSVFEVFFRKEPFGNGYAVNAGLSHVIQYLNNLRFNESDLEYLKETCDYDDDFIDYLRNLELKLTIRSAREGELVFANEPIMQVEGPLAQAQLVETAILNIINFQTLIATKAARIKVAVGNDGLMEFGSRRAQETDAAIWGTRAAYIGGFDATSNVRAGKLFDIPVAGTHAHSLVEAFNNEYAAFKAYAEIHKDCVFLVDTYDTLRSGVPTAIKVAKEMGDKINFQGVRIDSGDMAYISKKVRKQLDDAGFPDAKIYASNDLDEKTIQNLKMQGAKIDVWGIGTKLITAFDQPALGGVYKLVAIEDKEGKMRDTLKISSNAEKVSTPGKKQVWRIQANSEKKNEGDWVSRYDEDPRKFDALFMFHPQYTYINKVVTDYTARPLLQEIFHEGKLVYEEPTLKETKEFAANNLDGLWDEYKRSLNPQDYPVDLSQKLYDNKMSLINDIRSRIVKRGY
;
A
#
# COMPACT_ATOMS: atom_id res chain seq x y z
N MET A 1 33.13 -13.50 -10.23
CA MET A 1 32.55 -13.49 -8.87
C MET A 1 31.04 -13.58 -9.07
N PHE A 2 30.41 -14.69 -8.73
CA PHE A 2 28.96 -14.79 -8.76
C PHE A 2 28.43 -14.19 -7.47
N TYR A 3 27.59 -13.15 -7.57
CA TYR A 3 26.83 -12.70 -6.43
C TYR A 3 25.76 -13.74 -6.10
N PRO A 4 25.51 -14.07 -4.82
CA PRO A 4 24.38 -14.89 -4.44
C PRO A 4 23.10 -14.29 -5.05
N GLN A 5 22.23 -15.12 -5.59
CA GLN A 5 20.96 -14.63 -6.11
C GLN A 5 20.09 -14.24 -4.91
N VAL A 6 19.80 -12.97 -4.79
CA VAL A 6 18.93 -12.38 -3.73
C VAL A 6 17.58 -13.12 -3.69
N ASP A 7 17.09 -13.61 -4.83
CA ASP A 7 15.85 -14.36 -4.99
C ASP A 7 15.86 -15.77 -4.37
N GLN A 8 16.99 -16.25 -3.82
CA GLN A 8 17.10 -17.60 -3.22
C GLN A 8 16.96 -17.62 -1.70
N ASP A 9 16.96 -16.46 -1.06
CA ASP A 9 16.67 -16.33 0.37
C ASP A 9 15.15 -16.20 0.57
N ASP A 10 14.53 -17.32 0.92
CA ASP A 10 13.08 -17.39 1.17
C ASP A 10 12.70 -17.03 2.63
N SER A 11 13.67 -16.94 3.54
CA SER A 11 13.41 -16.58 4.94
C SER A 11 13.38 -15.07 5.18
N LEU A 12 14.18 -14.30 4.45
CA LEU A 12 14.41 -12.87 4.64
C LEU A 12 14.78 -12.49 6.08
N ILE A 13 15.29 -13.42 6.89
CA ILE A 13 15.53 -13.19 8.33
C ILE A 13 16.62 -12.15 8.56
N LEU A 14 17.63 -12.08 7.67
CA LEU A 14 18.68 -11.08 7.72
C LEU A 14 18.29 -9.75 7.05
N HIS A 15 17.07 -9.62 6.51
CA HIS A 15 16.53 -8.34 6.06
C HIS A 15 16.07 -7.51 7.27
N THR A 16 17.03 -7.19 8.11
CA THR A 16 16.88 -6.48 9.39
C THR A 16 18.04 -5.51 9.57
N ASP A 17 17.86 -4.47 10.36
CA ASP A 17 18.96 -3.57 10.72
C ASP A 17 19.80 -4.18 11.87
N LEU A 18 21.11 -4.01 11.83
CA LEU A 18 22.03 -4.59 12.82
C LEU A 18 21.65 -4.24 14.27
N TYR A 19 21.09 -3.05 14.51
CA TYR A 19 20.69 -2.65 15.87
C TYR A 19 19.61 -3.58 16.46
N GLU A 20 18.76 -4.18 15.64
CA GLU A 20 17.71 -5.09 16.09
C GLU A 20 18.31 -6.37 16.66
N ILE A 21 19.29 -6.96 15.97
CA ILE A 21 20.01 -8.14 16.46
C ILE A 21 20.87 -7.78 17.67
N ASN A 22 21.53 -6.63 17.70
CA ASN A 22 22.28 -6.14 18.87
C ASN A 22 21.37 -5.96 20.10
N MET A 23 20.15 -5.47 19.90
CA MET A 23 19.14 -5.37 20.96
C MET A 23 18.69 -6.76 21.42
N MET A 24 18.43 -7.69 20.51
CA MET A 24 18.11 -9.07 20.84
C MET A 24 19.21 -9.71 21.69
N TYR A 25 20.48 -9.56 21.30
CA TYR A 25 21.64 -10.04 22.07
C TYR A 25 21.67 -9.42 23.46
N THR A 26 21.44 -8.10 23.56
CA THR A 26 21.36 -7.42 24.86
C THR A 26 20.23 -7.95 25.72
N TYR A 27 19.04 -8.17 25.14
CA TYR A 27 17.88 -8.74 25.84
C TYR A 27 18.17 -10.16 26.33
N PHE A 28 18.81 -11.00 25.48
CA PHE A 28 19.21 -12.35 25.80
C PHE A 28 20.18 -12.36 26.99
N LYS A 29 21.27 -11.59 26.94
CA LYS A 29 22.25 -11.52 28.03
C LYS A 29 21.70 -10.97 29.34
N LYS A 30 20.61 -10.22 29.30
CA LYS A 30 19.92 -9.67 30.48
C LYS A 30 18.71 -10.50 30.94
N GLY A 31 18.41 -11.61 30.27
CA GLY A 31 17.32 -12.51 30.62
C GLY A 31 15.93 -11.89 30.48
N ILE A 32 15.74 -11.00 29.47
CA ILE A 32 14.48 -10.33 29.19
C ILE A 32 13.92 -10.59 27.79
N SER A 33 14.55 -11.46 27.00
CA SER A 33 14.15 -11.79 25.63
C SER A 33 12.71 -12.27 25.52
N GLU A 34 12.29 -13.08 26.50
CA GLU A 34 10.99 -13.76 26.51
C GLU A 34 9.87 -12.92 27.19
N ARG A 35 10.17 -11.69 27.67
CA ARG A 35 9.11 -10.83 28.20
C ARG A 35 8.12 -10.50 27.12
N ASN A 36 6.84 -10.62 27.45
CA ASN A 36 5.78 -10.21 26.52
C ASN A 36 5.83 -8.71 26.26
N SER A 37 5.69 -8.34 25.00
CA SER A 37 5.75 -6.93 24.55
C SER A 37 4.71 -6.70 23.47
N VAL A 38 4.32 -5.45 23.28
CA VAL A 38 3.43 -5.02 22.21
C VAL A 38 4.07 -3.86 21.46
N PHE A 39 4.27 -4.05 20.16
CA PHE A 39 4.70 -3.01 19.23
C PHE A 39 3.57 -2.67 18.28
N GLU A 40 3.63 -1.48 17.70
CA GLU A 40 2.65 -1.01 16.72
C GLU A 40 3.32 -0.37 15.51
N VAL A 41 2.76 -0.68 14.34
CA VAL A 41 3.05 -0.02 13.07
C VAL A 41 2.00 1.05 12.83
N PHE A 42 2.43 2.27 12.53
CA PHE A 42 1.57 3.38 12.13
C PHE A 42 2.39 4.41 11.33
N PHE A 43 1.73 5.35 10.67
CA PHE A 43 2.37 6.51 10.05
C PHE A 43 1.80 7.80 10.64
N ARG A 44 2.47 8.95 10.41
CA ARG A 44 2.13 10.22 11.09
C ARG A 44 1.44 11.24 10.21
N LYS A 45 1.52 11.08 8.89
CA LYS A 45 0.95 11.98 7.90
C LYS A 45 0.46 11.17 6.72
N GLU A 46 -0.68 11.52 6.20
CA GLU A 46 -1.19 10.91 4.98
C GLU A 46 -0.23 11.16 3.82
N PRO A 47 0.04 10.11 3.01
CA PRO A 47 0.94 10.25 1.86
C PRO A 47 0.32 11.16 0.79
N PHE A 48 1.16 11.86 0.04
CA PHE A 48 0.78 12.72 -1.10
C PHE A 48 -0.09 13.93 -0.72
N GLY A 49 -0.21 14.30 0.56
CA GLY A 49 -1.19 15.26 1.04
C GLY A 49 -2.64 14.81 0.77
N ASN A 50 -2.87 13.51 0.79
CA ASN A 50 -4.17 12.87 0.62
C ASN A 50 -4.97 12.90 1.92
N GLY A 51 -6.24 12.53 1.90
CA GLY A 51 -7.08 12.39 3.09
C GLY A 51 -7.19 10.94 3.59
N TYR A 52 -6.45 10.00 3.01
CA TYR A 52 -6.44 8.56 3.37
C TYR A 52 -5.21 7.85 2.81
N ALA A 53 -4.92 6.66 3.34
CA ALA A 53 -4.04 5.69 2.72
C ALA A 53 -4.78 4.35 2.51
N VAL A 54 -4.33 3.54 1.55
CA VAL A 54 -4.85 2.18 1.28
C VAL A 54 -3.83 1.18 1.81
N ASN A 55 -4.18 0.44 2.86
CA ASN A 55 -3.30 -0.56 3.45
C ASN A 55 -3.00 -1.69 2.47
N ALA A 56 -1.71 -2.00 2.28
CA ALA A 56 -1.25 -3.12 1.46
C ALA A 56 0.08 -3.67 1.99
N GLY A 57 0.38 -4.93 1.64
CA GLY A 57 1.61 -5.61 2.06
C GLY A 57 1.39 -6.71 3.11
N LEU A 58 0.19 -6.88 3.65
CA LEU A 58 -0.08 -7.91 4.66
C LEU A 58 0.22 -9.34 4.13
N SER A 59 -0.17 -9.64 2.89
CA SER A 59 0.13 -10.94 2.27
C SER A 59 1.64 -11.22 2.21
N HIS A 60 2.45 -10.22 1.92
CA HIS A 60 3.91 -10.35 1.92
C HIS A 60 4.48 -10.49 3.34
N VAL A 61 3.92 -9.78 4.34
CA VAL A 61 4.27 -9.96 5.76
C VAL A 61 3.92 -11.38 6.22
N ILE A 62 2.77 -11.92 5.81
CA ILE A 62 2.40 -13.33 6.11
C ILE A 62 3.42 -14.30 5.52
N GLN A 63 3.82 -14.10 4.26
CA GLN A 63 4.86 -14.92 3.63
C GLN A 63 6.19 -14.84 4.38
N TYR A 64 6.64 -13.63 4.76
CA TYR A 64 7.84 -13.40 5.55
C TYR A 64 7.81 -14.15 6.88
N LEU A 65 6.73 -13.98 7.66
CA LEU A 65 6.61 -14.59 8.99
C LEU A 65 6.48 -16.11 8.93
N ASN A 66 5.80 -16.67 7.93
CA ASN A 66 5.71 -18.12 7.72
C ASN A 66 7.06 -18.77 7.41
N ASN A 67 7.97 -18.02 6.81
CA ASN A 67 9.30 -18.51 6.43
C ASN A 67 10.41 -18.09 7.41
N LEU A 68 10.06 -17.42 8.50
CA LEU A 68 11.00 -16.84 9.45
C LEU A 68 11.86 -17.91 10.13
N ARG A 69 13.13 -17.99 9.75
CA ARG A 69 14.13 -18.89 10.33
C ARG A 69 15.53 -18.42 10.04
N PHE A 70 16.48 -18.70 10.92
CA PHE A 70 17.90 -18.58 10.63
C PHE A 70 18.43 -19.86 10.01
N ASN A 71 19.08 -19.74 8.86
CA ASN A 71 19.82 -20.84 8.24
C ASN A 71 21.23 -20.92 8.86
N GLU A 72 21.92 -22.08 8.75
CA GLU A 72 23.28 -22.21 9.31
C GLU A 72 24.26 -21.17 8.73
N SER A 73 24.14 -20.85 7.44
CA SER A 73 24.97 -19.81 6.83
C SER A 73 24.74 -18.41 7.42
N ASP A 74 23.50 -18.09 7.86
CA ASP A 74 23.18 -16.84 8.54
C ASP A 74 23.85 -16.78 9.90
N LEU A 75 23.78 -17.89 10.64
CA LEU A 75 24.36 -18.02 11.97
C LEU A 75 25.89 -17.96 11.95
N GLU A 76 26.53 -18.63 10.99
CA GLU A 76 27.98 -18.54 10.75
C GLU A 76 28.38 -17.09 10.46
N TYR A 77 27.67 -16.42 9.55
CA TYR A 77 27.91 -15.01 9.21
C TYR A 77 27.78 -14.09 10.43
N LEU A 78 26.71 -14.23 11.21
CA LEU A 78 26.49 -13.42 12.41
C LEU A 78 27.56 -13.66 13.47
N LYS A 79 27.97 -14.92 13.68
CA LYS A 79 29.04 -15.27 14.60
C LYS A 79 30.38 -14.67 14.21
N GLU A 80 30.76 -14.78 12.93
CA GLU A 80 32.04 -14.29 12.43
C GLU A 80 32.11 -12.77 12.35
N THR A 81 30.97 -12.11 11.96
CA THR A 81 30.96 -10.68 11.68
C THR A 81 30.65 -9.83 12.91
N CYS A 82 29.79 -10.34 13.82
CA CYS A 82 29.26 -9.57 14.95
C CYS A 82 29.82 -10.01 16.31
N ASP A 83 30.69 -11.04 16.35
CA ASP A 83 31.32 -11.57 17.57
C ASP A 83 30.28 -11.98 18.65
N TYR A 84 29.14 -12.53 18.21
CA TYR A 84 28.15 -13.08 19.14
C TYR A 84 28.61 -14.43 19.69
N ASP A 85 28.34 -14.66 20.97
CA ASP A 85 28.73 -15.93 21.62
C ASP A 85 27.83 -17.12 21.22
N ASP A 86 28.37 -18.30 21.49
CA ASP A 86 27.71 -19.57 21.10
C ASP A 86 26.30 -19.72 21.69
N ASP A 87 26.09 -19.29 22.93
CA ASP A 87 24.79 -19.37 23.60
C ASP A 87 23.71 -18.57 22.85
N PHE A 88 24.08 -17.38 22.34
CA PHE A 88 23.15 -16.56 21.58
C PHE A 88 22.91 -17.12 20.17
N ILE A 89 23.97 -17.66 19.52
CA ILE A 89 23.83 -18.33 18.21
C ILE A 89 22.91 -19.54 18.34
N ASP A 90 23.03 -20.33 19.42
CA ASP A 90 22.12 -21.44 19.69
C ASP A 90 20.69 -20.98 20.00
N TYR A 91 20.51 -19.85 20.66
CA TYR A 91 19.20 -19.22 20.84
C TYR A 91 18.56 -18.85 19.49
N LEU A 92 19.31 -18.25 18.56
CA LEU A 92 18.82 -17.90 17.22
C LEU A 92 18.50 -19.15 16.40
N ARG A 93 19.34 -20.20 16.46
CA ARG A 93 19.14 -21.48 15.77
C ARG A 93 17.81 -22.15 16.14
N ASN A 94 17.43 -22.05 17.41
CA ASN A 94 16.22 -22.67 17.95
C ASN A 94 15.03 -21.70 18.02
N LEU A 95 15.11 -20.57 17.32
CA LEU A 95 14.05 -19.57 17.33
C LEU A 95 12.81 -20.10 16.59
N GLU A 96 11.74 -20.29 17.33
CA GLU A 96 10.41 -20.60 16.80
C GLU A 96 9.52 -19.36 16.92
N LEU A 97 8.76 -19.04 15.88
CA LEU A 97 7.87 -17.88 15.89
C LEU A 97 6.79 -18.03 16.97
N LYS A 98 6.70 -17.04 17.87
CA LYS A 98 5.69 -16.99 18.96
C LYS A 98 4.90 -15.69 18.94
N LEU A 99 4.97 -14.93 17.85
CA LEU A 99 4.29 -13.65 17.74
C LEU A 99 2.79 -13.84 17.47
N THR A 100 1.99 -13.00 18.11
CA THR A 100 0.60 -12.75 17.76
C THR A 100 0.55 -11.44 16.99
N ILE A 101 0.08 -11.51 15.75
CA ILE A 101 -0.02 -10.35 14.84
C ILE A 101 -1.48 -10.00 14.67
N ARG A 102 -1.82 -8.72 14.86
CA ARG A 102 -3.12 -8.16 14.48
C ARG A 102 -2.91 -7.04 13.48
N SER A 103 -3.70 -7.03 12.42
CA SER A 103 -3.53 -6.06 11.33
C SER A 103 -4.86 -5.64 10.73
N ALA A 104 -4.89 -4.42 10.20
CA ALA A 104 -5.88 -4.03 9.23
C ALA A 104 -5.74 -4.89 7.97
N ARG A 105 -6.86 -5.24 7.33
CA ARG A 105 -6.86 -6.01 6.08
C ARG A 105 -6.21 -5.22 4.94
N GLU A 106 -5.70 -5.92 3.94
CA GLU A 106 -5.36 -5.24 2.69
C GLU A 106 -6.61 -4.64 2.04
N GLY A 107 -6.44 -3.47 1.43
CA GLY A 107 -7.55 -2.70 0.88
C GLY A 107 -8.35 -1.90 1.92
N GLU A 108 -8.02 -1.99 3.22
CA GLU A 108 -8.60 -1.12 4.23
C GLU A 108 -8.08 0.31 4.07
N LEU A 109 -8.95 1.29 4.26
CA LEU A 109 -8.49 2.67 4.40
C LEU A 109 -7.92 2.85 5.80
N VAL A 110 -6.73 3.42 5.87
CA VAL A 110 -6.02 3.68 7.13
C VAL A 110 -5.56 5.13 7.16
N PHE A 111 -5.44 5.66 8.37
CA PHE A 111 -5.19 7.08 8.58
C PHE A 111 -3.99 7.31 9.51
N ALA A 112 -3.46 8.52 9.49
CA ALA A 112 -2.33 8.90 10.33
C ALA A 112 -2.64 8.74 11.83
N ASN A 113 -1.64 8.28 12.59
CA ASN A 113 -1.67 8.13 14.04
C ASN A 113 -2.56 7.01 14.60
N GLU A 114 -3.16 6.19 13.77
CA GLU A 114 -3.79 4.94 14.22
C GLU A 114 -2.90 3.73 13.96
N PRO A 115 -2.93 2.69 14.81
CA PRO A 115 -2.20 1.46 14.54
C PRO A 115 -2.81 0.70 13.36
N ILE A 116 -1.99 0.38 12.36
CA ILE A 116 -2.36 -0.46 11.21
C ILE A 116 -1.98 -1.91 11.42
N MET A 117 -1.00 -2.17 12.29
CA MET A 117 -0.59 -3.51 12.71
C MET A 117 -0.09 -3.48 14.15
N GLN A 118 -0.36 -4.56 14.89
CA GLN A 118 0.21 -4.83 16.20
C GLN A 118 0.99 -6.13 16.19
N VAL A 119 2.17 -6.11 16.82
CA VAL A 119 3.05 -7.25 17.00
C VAL A 119 3.18 -7.49 18.51
N GLU A 120 2.63 -8.59 18.99
CA GLU A 120 2.63 -8.97 20.40
C GLU A 120 3.38 -10.29 20.60
N GLY A 121 4.23 -10.38 21.60
CA GLY A 121 4.95 -11.58 21.94
C GLY A 121 6.33 -11.33 22.57
N PRO A 122 7.25 -12.32 22.52
CA PRO A 122 8.58 -12.20 23.09
C PRO A 122 9.31 -10.97 22.57
N LEU A 123 9.86 -10.16 23.47
CA LEU A 123 10.50 -8.87 23.17
C LEU A 123 11.57 -8.99 22.07
N ALA A 124 12.38 -10.04 22.12
CA ALA A 124 13.43 -10.24 21.13
C ALA A 124 12.85 -10.46 19.72
N GLN A 125 11.85 -11.32 19.60
CA GLN A 125 11.20 -11.60 18.31
C GLN A 125 10.43 -10.40 17.78
N ALA A 126 9.68 -9.72 18.66
CA ALA A 126 8.92 -8.52 18.27
C ALA A 126 9.85 -7.38 17.82
N GLN A 127 11.08 -7.30 18.35
CA GLN A 127 12.07 -6.34 17.88
C GLN A 127 12.66 -6.71 16.52
N LEU A 128 12.96 -7.99 16.28
CA LEU A 128 13.64 -8.49 15.08
C LEU A 128 12.88 -8.17 13.79
N VAL A 129 11.57 -8.19 13.83
CA VAL A 129 10.72 -8.08 12.62
C VAL A 129 10.44 -6.63 12.19
N GLU A 130 10.95 -5.63 12.90
CA GLU A 130 10.67 -4.20 12.65
C GLU A 130 10.99 -3.79 11.22
N THR A 131 12.24 -3.97 10.77
CA THR A 131 12.70 -3.48 9.47
C THR A 131 11.96 -4.15 8.32
N ALA A 132 11.81 -5.48 8.33
CA ALA A 132 11.14 -6.20 7.26
C ALA A 132 9.66 -5.80 7.15
N ILE A 133 8.93 -5.75 8.27
CA ILE A 133 7.52 -5.33 8.28
C ILE A 133 7.39 -3.89 7.77
N LEU A 134 8.21 -2.96 8.25
CA LEU A 134 8.16 -1.57 7.81
C LEU A 134 8.48 -1.41 6.33
N ASN A 135 9.52 -2.10 5.83
CA ASN A 135 9.88 -2.05 4.42
C ASN A 135 8.73 -2.50 3.52
N ILE A 136 8.11 -3.63 3.84
CA ILE A 136 6.99 -4.21 3.09
C ILE A 136 5.75 -3.29 3.12
N ILE A 137 5.31 -2.91 4.32
CA ILE A 137 4.08 -2.12 4.51
C ILE A 137 4.25 -0.70 3.93
N ASN A 138 5.40 -0.05 4.18
CA ASN A 138 5.66 1.30 3.66
C ASN A 138 5.54 1.35 2.14
N PHE A 139 6.21 0.44 1.44
CA PHE A 139 6.24 0.45 -0.02
C PHE A 139 4.87 0.13 -0.63
N GLN A 140 4.27 -0.99 -0.22
CA GLN A 140 3.03 -1.44 -0.84
C GLN A 140 1.84 -0.52 -0.52
N THR A 141 1.74 -0.01 0.71
CA THR A 141 0.72 0.98 1.08
C THR A 141 0.88 2.28 0.30
N LEU A 142 2.12 2.73 0.08
CA LEU A 142 2.40 3.93 -0.70
C LEU A 142 1.93 3.78 -2.15
N ILE A 143 2.27 2.65 -2.80
CA ILE A 143 1.87 2.36 -4.18
C ILE A 143 0.35 2.16 -4.30
N ALA A 144 -0.27 1.40 -3.40
CA ALA A 144 -1.72 1.20 -3.40
C ALA A 144 -2.48 2.53 -3.23
N THR A 145 -1.98 3.42 -2.36
CA THR A 145 -2.55 4.75 -2.17
C THR A 145 -2.40 5.62 -3.41
N LYS A 146 -1.22 5.63 -4.05
CA LYS A 146 -0.99 6.34 -5.32
C LYS A 146 -1.93 5.82 -6.42
N ALA A 147 -2.10 4.51 -6.51
CA ALA A 147 -3.02 3.86 -7.44
C ALA A 147 -4.48 4.29 -7.19
N ALA A 148 -4.93 4.29 -5.93
CA ALA A 148 -6.28 4.71 -5.56
C ALA A 148 -6.55 6.19 -5.91
N ARG A 149 -5.58 7.08 -5.71
CA ARG A 149 -5.67 8.50 -6.14
C ARG A 149 -5.84 8.62 -7.65
N ILE A 150 -5.06 7.86 -8.41
CA ILE A 150 -5.16 7.82 -9.87
C ILE A 150 -6.53 7.27 -10.28
N LYS A 151 -7.02 6.21 -9.62
CA LYS A 151 -8.35 5.63 -9.88
C LYS A 151 -9.48 6.63 -9.63
N VAL A 152 -9.41 7.41 -8.57
CA VAL A 152 -10.38 8.50 -8.32
C VAL A 152 -10.37 9.53 -9.43
N ALA A 153 -9.19 9.93 -9.94
CA ALA A 153 -9.07 10.89 -11.04
C ALA A 153 -9.58 10.32 -12.37
N VAL A 154 -9.34 9.04 -12.62
CA VAL A 154 -9.76 8.33 -13.83
C VAL A 154 -11.27 8.05 -13.83
N GLY A 155 -11.85 7.76 -12.67
CA GLY A 155 -13.27 7.37 -12.58
C GLY A 155 -13.54 6.01 -13.21
N ASN A 156 -14.48 5.97 -14.18
CA ASN A 156 -14.92 4.73 -14.83
C ASN A 156 -14.07 4.29 -16.03
N ASP A 157 -13.09 5.12 -16.48
CA ASP A 157 -12.23 4.75 -17.59
C ASP A 157 -11.32 3.57 -17.22
N GLY A 158 -10.82 2.85 -18.24
CA GLY A 158 -9.88 1.74 -18.05
C GLY A 158 -8.53 2.22 -17.53
N LEU A 159 -7.89 1.40 -16.69
CA LEU A 159 -6.64 1.76 -16.01
C LEU A 159 -5.63 0.62 -16.04
N MET A 160 -4.46 0.84 -16.66
CA MET A 160 -3.44 -0.18 -16.87
C MET A 160 -2.11 0.21 -16.23
N GLU A 161 -1.47 -0.73 -15.54
CA GLU A 161 -0.15 -0.57 -14.95
C GLU A 161 0.95 -0.89 -15.96
N PHE A 162 1.83 0.07 -16.28
CA PHE A 162 2.91 -0.04 -17.26
C PHE A 162 4.28 0.36 -16.68
N GLY A 163 4.47 0.22 -15.36
CA GLY A 163 5.61 0.76 -14.64
C GLY A 163 6.81 -0.16 -14.49
N SER A 164 6.71 -1.46 -14.79
CA SER A 164 7.73 -2.46 -14.44
C SER A 164 9.18 -2.06 -14.78
N ARG A 165 9.43 -1.50 -15.97
CA ARG A 165 10.77 -1.06 -16.40
C ARG A 165 11.28 0.21 -15.70
N ARG A 166 10.50 0.82 -14.84
CA ARG A 166 10.81 2.05 -14.09
C ARG A 166 10.85 1.83 -12.58
N ALA A 167 10.43 0.66 -12.12
CA ALA A 167 10.49 0.30 -10.71
C ALA A 167 11.95 0.15 -10.24
N GLN A 168 12.16 0.32 -8.95
CA GLN A 168 13.44 0.06 -8.29
C GLN A 168 13.55 -1.45 -8.05
N GLU A 169 14.19 -2.15 -8.97
CA GLU A 169 14.42 -3.59 -8.99
C GLU A 169 13.17 -4.45 -9.27
N THR A 170 13.40 -5.76 -9.39
CA THR A 170 12.37 -6.74 -9.74
C THR A 170 11.28 -6.87 -8.69
N ASP A 171 11.64 -6.84 -7.41
CA ASP A 171 10.68 -6.96 -6.31
C ASP A 171 9.74 -5.76 -6.26
N ALA A 172 10.27 -4.55 -6.41
CA ALA A 172 9.44 -3.36 -6.50
C ALA A 172 8.50 -3.41 -7.71
N ALA A 173 8.93 -3.96 -8.85
CA ALA A 173 8.06 -4.15 -10.00
C ALA A 173 6.92 -5.12 -9.72
N ILE A 174 7.18 -6.25 -9.05
CA ILE A 174 6.21 -7.31 -8.80
C ILE A 174 5.22 -6.89 -7.71
N TRP A 175 5.73 -6.52 -6.52
CA TRP A 175 4.90 -6.14 -5.38
C TRP A 175 4.20 -4.80 -5.60
N GLY A 176 4.83 -3.88 -6.33
CA GLY A 176 4.21 -2.63 -6.75
C GLY A 176 3.05 -2.83 -7.72
N THR A 177 3.17 -3.75 -8.68
CA THR A 177 2.05 -4.15 -9.56
C THR A 177 0.88 -4.72 -8.74
N ARG A 178 1.17 -5.60 -7.78
CA ARG A 178 0.13 -6.15 -6.88
C ARG A 178 -0.57 -5.05 -6.09
N ALA A 179 0.19 -4.14 -5.50
CA ALA A 179 -0.33 -3.01 -4.75
C ALA A 179 -1.16 -2.05 -5.63
N ALA A 180 -0.73 -1.82 -6.88
CA ALA A 180 -1.49 -1.02 -7.84
C ALA A 180 -2.84 -1.66 -8.19
N TYR A 181 -2.89 -2.98 -8.30
CA TYR A 181 -4.14 -3.70 -8.54
C TYR A 181 -5.12 -3.56 -7.36
N ILE A 182 -4.63 -3.65 -6.12
CA ILE A 182 -5.43 -3.36 -4.90
C ILE A 182 -5.99 -1.93 -4.97
N GLY A 183 -5.17 -0.96 -5.38
CA GLY A 183 -5.57 0.44 -5.52
C GLY A 183 -6.50 0.75 -6.69
N GLY A 184 -6.91 -0.27 -7.47
CA GLY A 184 -7.97 -0.14 -8.47
C GLY A 184 -7.55 -0.24 -9.93
N PHE A 185 -6.30 -0.58 -10.24
CA PHE A 185 -5.87 -0.85 -11.62
C PHE A 185 -6.50 -2.14 -12.17
N ASP A 186 -6.82 -2.16 -13.46
CA ASP A 186 -7.58 -3.27 -14.05
C ASP A 186 -6.68 -4.36 -14.63
N ALA A 187 -5.48 -4.02 -15.09
CA ALA A 187 -4.53 -4.94 -15.70
C ALA A 187 -3.09 -4.42 -15.57
N THR A 188 -2.12 -5.28 -15.86
CA THR A 188 -0.70 -4.95 -15.89
C THR A 188 -0.02 -5.43 -17.16
N SER A 189 1.07 -4.77 -17.56
CA SER A 189 1.98 -5.30 -18.58
C SER A 189 3.03 -6.26 -18.01
N ASN A 190 3.11 -6.42 -16.69
CA ASN A 190 4.07 -7.27 -16.01
C ASN A 190 3.61 -8.73 -16.04
N VAL A 191 4.16 -9.51 -16.98
CA VAL A 191 3.79 -10.92 -17.19
C VAL A 191 4.08 -11.77 -15.94
N ARG A 192 5.20 -11.51 -15.21
CA ARG A 192 5.55 -12.24 -13.98
C ARG A 192 4.56 -11.97 -12.88
N ALA A 193 4.20 -10.71 -12.65
CA ALA A 193 3.20 -10.35 -11.63
C ALA A 193 1.81 -10.89 -12.00
N GLY A 194 1.43 -10.83 -13.29
CA GLY A 194 0.19 -11.45 -13.78
C GLY A 194 0.11 -12.93 -13.44
N LYS A 195 1.20 -13.68 -13.70
CA LYS A 195 1.26 -15.11 -13.37
C LYS A 195 1.22 -15.40 -11.85
N LEU A 196 1.94 -14.60 -11.06
CA LEU A 196 2.06 -14.84 -9.61
C LEU A 196 0.78 -14.51 -8.84
N PHE A 197 0.06 -13.48 -9.26
CA PHE A 197 -1.07 -12.92 -8.51
C PHE A 197 -2.42 -13.02 -9.25
N ASP A 198 -2.46 -13.70 -10.38
CA ASP A 198 -3.65 -13.83 -11.23
C ASP A 198 -4.23 -12.47 -11.64
N ILE A 199 -3.35 -11.49 -11.93
CA ILE A 199 -3.74 -10.18 -12.44
C ILE A 199 -3.87 -10.25 -13.96
N PRO A 200 -4.96 -9.73 -14.57
CA PRO A 200 -5.09 -9.67 -16.02
C PRO A 200 -3.88 -8.99 -16.67
N VAL A 201 -3.31 -9.63 -17.69
CA VAL A 201 -2.18 -9.08 -18.44
C VAL A 201 -2.69 -8.39 -19.69
N ALA A 202 -2.28 -7.14 -19.89
CA ALA A 202 -2.62 -6.35 -21.05
C ALA A 202 -1.39 -5.61 -21.59
N GLY A 203 -1.34 -5.45 -22.89
CA GLY A 203 -0.27 -4.74 -23.58
C GLY A 203 -0.58 -4.62 -25.06
N THR A 204 0.19 -3.78 -25.73
CA THR A 204 0.11 -3.58 -27.16
C THR A 204 1.49 -3.83 -27.76
N HIS A 205 1.86 -3.14 -28.81
CA HIS A 205 3.22 -3.17 -29.36
C HIS A 205 3.95 -1.85 -29.06
N ALA A 206 5.26 -1.82 -29.29
CA ALA A 206 6.10 -0.63 -29.16
C ALA A 206 6.38 0.00 -30.53
N HIS A 207 6.95 1.21 -30.54
CA HIS A 207 7.39 1.91 -31.76
C HIS A 207 8.38 1.07 -32.58
N SER A 208 9.25 0.30 -31.91
CA SER A 208 10.21 -0.58 -32.55
C SER A 208 9.59 -1.63 -33.50
N LEU A 209 8.33 -2.05 -33.26
CA LEU A 209 7.62 -2.90 -34.22
C LEU A 209 7.41 -2.16 -35.56
N VAL A 210 6.95 -0.90 -35.49
CA VAL A 210 6.71 -0.08 -36.69
C VAL A 210 8.02 0.17 -37.43
N GLU A 211 9.07 0.50 -36.69
CA GLU A 211 10.42 0.73 -37.21
C GLU A 211 10.99 -0.54 -37.90
N ALA A 212 10.76 -1.73 -37.31
CA ALA A 212 11.22 -3.00 -37.87
C ALA A 212 10.58 -3.32 -39.24
N PHE A 213 9.37 -2.86 -39.50
CA PHE A 213 8.66 -3.02 -40.78
C PHE A 213 8.84 -1.84 -41.73
N ASN A 214 9.61 -0.81 -41.37
CA ASN A 214 9.88 0.41 -42.13
C ASN A 214 8.65 1.28 -42.46
N ASN A 215 7.44 0.87 -42.13
CA ASN A 215 6.23 1.69 -42.27
C ASN A 215 5.08 1.13 -41.43
N GLU A 216 4.15 2.02 -41.09
CA GLU A 216 3.02 1.71 -40.21
C GLU A 216 2.06 0.67 -40.79
N TYR A 217 1.82 0.73 -42.12
CA TYR A 217 0.87 -0.19 -42.76
C TYR A 217 1.36 -1.64 -42.68
N ALA A 218 2.61 -1.87 -43.03
CA ALA A 218 3.20 -3.23 -42.99
C ALA A 218 3.20 -3.77 -41.54
N ALA A 219 3.57 -2.92 -40.55
CA ALA A 219 3.61 -3.31 -39.17
C ALA A 219 2.21 -3.64 -38.63
N PHE A 220 1.24 -2.75 -38.82
CA PHE A 220 -0.12 -2.96 -38.31
C PHE A 220 -0.80 -4.15 -38.96
N LYS A 221 -0.58 -4.34 -40.27
CA LYS A 221 -1.14 -5.49 -41.01
C LYS A 221 -0.52 -6.81 -40.53
N ALA A 222 0.80 -6.87 -40.39
CA ALA A 222 1.48 -8.05 -39.86
C ALA A 222 1.01 -8.39 -38.43
N TYR A 223 0.83 -7.38 -37.57
CA TYR A 223 0.29 -7.57 -36.23
C TYR A 223 -1.15 -8.10 -36.27
N ALA A 224 -2.02 -7.51 -37.09
CA ALA A 224 -3.41 -7.90 -37.24
C ALA A 224 -3.62 -9.28 -37.88
N GLU A 225 -2.68 -9.77 -38.67
CA GLU A 225 -2.72 -11.15 -39.25
C GLU A 225 -2.45 -12.24 -38.19
N ILE A 226 -1.84 -11.87 -37.04
CA ILE A 226 -1.43 -12.81 -35.98
C ILE A 226 -2.31 -12.65 -34.73
N HIS A 227 -2.65 -11.43 -34.39
CA HIS A 227 -3.40 -11.11 -33.16
C HIS A 227 -4.87 -10.80 -33.45
N LYS A 228 -5.77 -11.45 -32.68
CA LYS A 228 -7.19 -11.22 -32.81
C LYS A 228 -7.61 -9.86 -32.24
N ASP A 229 -7.11 -9.53 -31.03
CA ASP A 229 -7.39 -8.25 -30.36
C ASP A 229 -6.30 -7.23 -30.69
N CYS A 230 -6.68 -6.12 -31.34
CA CYS A 230 -5.74 -5.17 -31.88
C CYS A 230 -5.95 -3.76 -31.31
N VAL A 231 -4.91 -3.23 -30.70
CA VAL A 231 -4.72 -1.80 -30.39
C VAL A 231 -3.44 -1.36 -31.06
N PHE A 232 -3.52 -0.39 -31.99
CA PHE A 232 -2.36 0.09 -32.73
C PHE A 232 -1.75 1.32 -32.09
N LEU A 233 -0.43 1.34 -31.90
CA LEU A 233 0.33 2.51 -31.45
C LEU A 233 0.58 3.41 -32.66
N VAL A 234 -0.04 4.60 -32.67
CA VAL A 234 -0.23 5.41 -33.89
C VAL A 234 0.63 6.66 -33.97
N ASP A 235 1.51 6.87 -33.02
CA ASP A 235 2.34 8.08 -32.93
C ASP A 235 3.84 7.85 -33.18
N THR A 236 4.17 6.83 -33.99
CA THR A 236 5.58 6.57 -34.36
C THR A 236 6.13 7.67 -35.27
N TYR A 237 5.34 8.17 -36.22
CA TYR A 237 5.74 9.21 -37.15
C TYR A 237 4.83 10.44 -37.11
N ASP A 238 3.56 10.32 -37.52
CA ASP A 238 2.56 11.40 -37.47
C ASP A 238 1.20 10.80 -37.10
N THR A 239 0.75 11.06 -35.88
CA THR A 239 -0.49 10.48 -35.35
C THR A 239 -1.69 10.75 -36.25
N LEU A 240 -1.90 12.02 -36.67
CA LEU A 240 -3.13 12.44 -37.33
C LEU A 240 -3.12 12.23 -38.83
N ARG A 241 -1.93 12.34 -39.49
CA ARG A 241 -1.81 12.29 -40.94
C ARG A 241 -1.45 10.88 -41.43
N SER A 242 -0.80 10.07 -40.61
CA SER A 242 -0.31 8.75 -40.98
C SER A 242 -0.84 7.64 -40.08
N GLY A 243 -0.55 7.67 -38.77
CA GLY A 243 -0.81 6.56 -37.85
C GLY A 243 -2.28 6.18 -37.75
N VAL A 244 -3.17 7.11 -37.40
CA VAL A 244 -4.60 6.82 -37.28
C VAL A 244 -5.27 6.47 -38.61
N PRO A 245 -5.01 7.20 -39.72
CA PRO A 245 -5.52 6.79 -41.03
C PRO A 245 -5.07 5.38 -41.44
N THR A 246 -3.82 5.01 -41.16
CA THR A 246 -3.28 3.67 -41.46
C THR A 246 -3.93 2.60 -40.58
N ALA A 247 -4.12 2.85 -39.27
CA ALA A 247 -4.84 1.96 -38.36
C ALA A 247 -6.26 1.68 -38.84
N ILE A 248 -7.00 2.73 -39.22
CA ILE A 248 -8.36 2.64 -39.78
C ILE A 248 -8.36 1.82 -41.09
N LYS A 249 -7.39 2.07 -41.96
CA LYS A 249 -7.26 1.31 -43.23
C LYS A 249 -7.08 -0.18 -42.95
N VAL A 250 -6.13 -0.55 -42.10
CA VAL A 250 -5.89 -1.96 -41.73
C VAL A 250 -7.11 -2.57 -41.06
N ALA A 251 -7.78 -1.86 -40.12
CA ALA A 251 -8.98 -2.36 -39.46
C ALA A 251 -10.11 -2.65 -40.46
N LYS A 252 -10.33 -1.79 -41.46
CA LYS A 252 -11.31 -2.02 -42.53
C LYS A 252 -10.94 -3.19 -43.43
N GLU A 253 -9.67 -3.32 -43.78
CA GLU A 253 -9.18 -4.45 -44.64
C GLU A 253 -9.31 -5.81 -43.94
N MET A 254 -9.05 -5.84 -42.62
CA MET A 254 -9.14 -7.08 -41.84
C MET A 254 -10.58 -7.44 -41.48
N GLY A 255 -11.47 -6.44 -41.33
CA GLY A 255 -12.88 -6.64 -41.02
C GLY A 255 -13.07 -7.55 -39.80
N ASP A 256 -13.97 -8.53 -39.92
CA ASP A 256 -14.32 -9.46 -38.82
C ASP A 256 -13.20 -10.45 -38.44
N LYS A 257 -12.04 -10.41 -39.13
CA LYS A 257 -10.89 -11.24 -38.77
C LYS A 257 -10.22 -10.78 -37.48
N ILE A 258 -10.39 -9.50 -37.14
CA ILE A 258 -9.84 -8.93 -35.90
C ILE A 258 -10.93 -8.21 -35.10
N ASN A 259 -10.70 -8.11 -33.79
CA ASN A 259 -11.40 -7.21 -32.91
C ASN A 259 -10.56 -5.93 -32.80
N PHE A 260 -10.87 -4.90 -33.59
CA PHE A 260 -10.20 -3.62 -33.54
C PHE A 260 -10.66 -2.86 -32.30
N GLN A 261 -9.89 -2.97 -31.21
CA GLN A 261 -10.21 -2.35 -29.92
C GLN A 261 -9.92 -0.86 -29.86
N GLY A 262 -9.00 -0.35 -30.72
CA GLY A 262 -8.69 1.07 -30.74
C GLY A 262 -7.24 1.42 -31.07
N VAL A 263 -6.84 2.60 -30.67
CA VAL A 263 -5.50 3.16 -30.91
C VAL A 263 -4.86 3.66 -29.63
N ARG A 264 -3.52 3.64 -29.56
CA ARG A 264 -2.73 4.15 -28.44
C ARG A 264 -1.89 5.34 -28.88
N ILE A 265 -1.92 6.39 -28.03
CA ILE A 265 -1.17 7.64 -28.16
C ILE A 265 -0.19 7.71 -26.97
N ASP A 266 1.07 7.92 -27.23
CA ASP A 266 2.14 7.96 -26.21
C ASP A 266 2.85 9.32 -26.15
N SER A 267 2.52 10.27 -27.05
CA SER A 267 3.21 11.54 -27.18
C SER A 267 2.32 12.68 -27.69
N GLY A 268 2.80 13.92 -27.57
CA GLY A 268 2.16 15.12 -28.06
C GLY A 268 1.10 15.71 -27.11
N ASP A 269 0.33 16.69 -27.60
CA ASP A 269 -0.79 17.28 -26.86
C ASP A 269 -1.99 16.33 -26.84
N MET A 270 -2.09 15.54 -25.78
CA MET A 270 -3.09 14.48 -25.65
C MET A 270 -4.52 15.01 -25.68
N ALA A 271 -4.77 16.22 -25.14
CA ALA A 271 -6.11 16.80 -25.17
C ALA A 271 -6.53 17.17 -26.58
N TYR A 272 -5.64 17.78 -27.35
CA TYR A 272 -5.90 18.13 -28.73
C TYR A 272 -5.97 16.88 -29.63
N ILE A 273 -4.96 16.01 -29.53
CA ILE A 273 -4.82 14.84 -30.39
C ILE A 273 -6.00 13.89 -30.19
N SER A 274 -6.37 13.56 -28.95
CA SER A 274 -7.46 12.61 -28.68
C SER A 274 -8.80 13.05 -29.24
N LYS A 275 -9.11 14.36 -29.24
CA LYS A 275 -10.33 14.90 -29.88
C LYS A 275 -10.33 14.69 -31.38
N LYS A 276 -9.17 14.90 -32.04
CA LYS A 276 -9.02 14.71 -33.50
C LYS A 276 -9.08 13.21 -33.85
N VAL A 277 -8.43 12.39 -33.06
CA VAL A 277 -8.44 10.92 -33.23
C VAL A 277 -9.87 10.39 -33.08
N ARG A 278 -10.61 10.83 -32.04
CA ARG A 278 -12.01 10.41 -31.86
C ARG A 278 -12.85 10.74 -33.08
N LYS A 279 -12.69 11.97 -33.62
CA LYS A 279 -13.42 12.35 -34.83
C LYS A 279 -13.04 11.48 -36.04
N GLN A 280 -11.76 11.14 -36.26
CA GLN A 280 -11.35 10.28 -37.36
C GLN A 280 -11.92 8.87 -37.23
N LEU A 281 -11.93 8.31 -36.02
CA LEU A 281 -12.52 6.99 -35.75
C LEU A 281 -14.02 6.98 -35.96
N ASP A 282 -14.75 7.99 -35.52
CA ASP A 282 -16.20 8.13 -35.70
C ASP A 282 -16.55 8.29 -37.17
N ASP A 283 -15.88 9.18 -37.89
CA ASP A 283 -16.07 9.41 -39.34
C ASP A 283 -15.78 8.13 -40.17
N ALA A 284 -14.91 7.27 -39.66
CA ALA A 284 -14.57 6.00 -40.30
C ALA A 284 -15.50 4.84 -39.96
N GLY A 285 -16.47 5.01 -39.04
CA GLY A 285 -17.41 4.00 -38.62
C GLY A 285 -16.96 3.13 -37.45
N PHE A 286 -16.01 3.61 -36.62
CA PHE A 286 -15.50 2.96 -35.41
C PHE A 286 -15.83 3.75 -34.12
N PRO A 287 -17.14 4.01 -33.80
CA PRO A 287 -17.49 4.80 -32.64
C PRO A 287 -17.11 4.12 -31.30
N ASP A 288 -17.05 2.78 -31.28
CA ASP A 288 -16.74 1.98 -30.10
C ASP A 288 -15.24 1.74 -29.90
N ALA A 289 -14.41 2.08 -30.88
CA ALA A 289 -12.95 1.95 -30.79
C ALA A 289 -12.41 2.89 -29.72
N LYS A 290 -11.63 2.38 -28.76
CA LYS A 290 -11.09 3.11 -27.62
C LYS A 290 -9.85 3.89 -27.96
N ILE A 291 -9.62 4.97 -27.25
CA ILE A 291 -8.38 5.74 -27.28
C ILE A 291 -7.63 5.47 -25.99
N TYR A 292 -6.45 4.87 -26.13
CA TYR A 292 -5.51 4.58 -25.05
C TYR A 292 -4.48 5.72 -24.97
N ALA A 293 -4.22 6.24 -23.78
CA ALA A 293 -3.13 7.18 -23.54
C ALA A 293 -2.10 6.60 -22.58
N SER A 294 -0.83 6.80 -22.90
CA SER A 294 0.30 6.48 -22.03
C SER A 294 1.32 7.63 -22.09
N ASN A 295 2.37 7.58 -21.30
CA ASN A 295 3.38 8.60 -21.04
C ASN A 295 3.30 9.08 -19.57
N ASP A 296 4.05 10.07 -19.15
CA ASP A 296 4.23 10.55 -17.77
C ASP A 296 2.92 11.06 -17.10
N LEU A 297 1.93 10.18 -17.03
CA LEU A 297 0.60 10.46 -16.49
C LEU A 297 0.57 10.23 -14.97
N ASP A 298 -0.17 11.10 -14.30
CA ASP A 298 -0.55 11.02 -12.89
C ASP A 298 -1.97 11.57 -12.69
N GLU A 299 -2.48 11.52 -11.46
CA GLU A 299 -3.82 12.01 -11.13
C GLU A 299 -4.03 13.49 -11.51
N LYS A 300 -3.00 14.34 -11.37
CA LYS A 300 -3.09 15.77 -11.70
C LYS A 300 -3.17 16.01 -13.20
N THR A 301 -2.31 15.31 -13.94
CA THR A 301 -2.29 15.37 -15.42
C THR A 301 -3.61 14.85 -15.99
N ILE A 302 -4.12 13.73 -15.47
CA ILE A 302 -5.39 13.13 -15.91
C ILE A 302 -6.56 14.07 -15.66
N GLN A 303 -6.68 14.65 -14.46
CA GLN A 303 -7.72 15.62 -14.14
C GLN A 303 -7.68 16.83 -15.10
N ASN A 304 -6.48 17.34 -15.38
CA ASN A 304 -6.31 18.47 -16.29
C ASN A 304 -6.72 18.11 -17.73
N LEU A 305 -6.31 16.95 -18.24
CA LEU A 305 -6.69 16.47 -19.57
C LEU A 305 -8.22 16.29 -19.68
N LYS A 306 -8.86 15.74 -18.65
CA LYS A 306 -10.32 15.61 -18.60
C LYS A 306 -11.03 16.97 -18.59
N MET A 307 -10.55 17.93 -17.82
CA MET A 307 -11.09 19.31 -17.82
C MET A 307 -10.97 19.97 -19.19
N GLN A 308 -9.92 19.68 -19.95
CA GLN A 308 -9.74 20.15 -21.32
C GLN A 308 -10.61 19.37 -22.33
N GLY A 309 -11.38 18.37 -21.88
CA GLY A 309 -12.28 17.57 -22.72
C GLY A 309 -11.56 16.54 -23.58
N ALA A 310 -10.40 16.03 -23.14
CA ALA A 310 -9.71 14.89 -23.76
C ALA A 310 -10.68 13.70 -23.94
N LYS A 311 -10.53 12.98 -25.05
CA LYS A 311 -11.33 11.81 -25.42
C LYS A 311 -10.45 10.55 -25.25
N ILE A 312 -10.19 10.20 -24.02
CA ILE A 312 -9.34 9.05 -23.65
C ILE A 312 -10.20 8.10 -22.83
N ASP A 313 -10.20 6.85 -23.20
CA ASP A 313 -11.02 5.79 -22.60
C ASP A 313 -10.20 4.85 -21.70
N VAL A 314 -8.88 4.75 -21.92
CA VAL A 314 -7.99 3.87 -21.18
C VAL A 314 -6.66 4.59 -20.93
N TRP A 315 -6.21 4.54 -19.68
CA TRP A 315 -5.00 5.21 -19.19
C TRP A 315 -3.94 4.19 -18.81
N GLY A 316 -2.78 4.24 -19.47
CA GLY A 316 -1.61 3.43 -19.17
C GLY A 316 -0.61 4.21 -18.31
N ILE A 317 -0.47 3.87 -17.06
CA ILE A 317 0.33 4.60 -16.08
C ILE A 317 1.60 3.81 -15.74
N GLY A 318 2.74 4.46 -15.85
CA GLY A 318 4.05 3.83 -15.61
C GLY A 318 4.80 4.45 -14.45
N THR A 319 5.78 5.31 -14.78
CA THR A 319 6.79 5.85 -13.87
C THR A 319 6.20 6.43 -12.60
N LYS A 320 5.26 7.36 -12.74
CA LYS A 320 4.75 8.13 -11.59
C LYS A 320 3.94 7.29 -10.59
N LEU A 321 3.37 6.17 -11.03
CA LEU A 321 2.73 5.19 -10.16
C LEU A 321 3.77 4.35 -9.42
N ILE A 322 4.58 3.58 -10.19
CA ILE A 322 5.39 2.50 -9.61
C ILE A 322 6.55 3.02 -8.74
N THR A 323 6.94 4.28 -8.92
CA THR A 323 7.96 4.94 -8.12
C THR A 323 7.37 5.82 -7.01
N ALA A 324 6.04 5.92 -6.90
CA ALA A 324 5.39 6.90 -6.03
C ALA A 324 6.03 8.29 -6.15
N PHE A 325 6.21 8.76 -7.38
CA PHE A 325 7.12 9.82 -7.82
C PHE A 325 7.17 11.07 -6.93
N ASP A 326 6.05 11.50 -6.39
CA ASP A 326 5.91 12.71 -5.59
C ASP A 326 6.05 12.46 -4.08
N GLN A 327 6.28 11.19 -3.65
CA GLN A 327 6.58 10.86 -2.26
C GLN A 327 7.42 9.57 -2.15
N PRO A 328 8.68 9.64 -1.74
CA PRO A 328 9.59 8.50 -1.76
C PRO A 328 9.33 7.47 -0.67
N ALA A 329 8.63 7.82 0.41
CA ALA A 329 8.36 6.93 1.54
C ALA A 329 7.05 7.29 2.26
N LEU A 330 6.34 6.30 2.78
CA LEU A 330 5.16 6.50 3.64
C LEU A 330 5.54 7.13 4.99
N GLY A 331 6.72 6.81 5.50
CA GLY A 331 7.19 7.26 6.79
C GLY A 331 6.54 6.52 7.96
N GLY A 332 6.21 5.26 7.76
CA GLY A 332 5.76 4.34 8.79
C GLY A 332 6.79 4.17 9.90
N VAL A 333 6.33 3.90 11.09
CA VAL A 333 7.14 3.72 12.28
C VAL A 333 6.67 2.50 13.06
N TYR A 334 7.61 1.89 13.80
CA TYR A 334 7.39 0.75 14.67
C TYR A 334 7.71 1.16 16.10
N LYS A 335 6.77 1.03 17.05
CA LYS A 335 6.96 1.56 18.40
C LYS A 335 6.48 0.62 19.48
N LEU A 336 7.32 0.39 20.49
CA LEU A 336 6.96 -0.32 21.72
C LEU A 336 5.91 0.50 22.48
N VAL A 337 4.74 -0.09 22.72
CA VAL A 337 3.60 0.56 23.40
C VAL A 337 3.24 -0.09 24.72
N ALA A 338 3.63 -1.36 24.93
CA ALA A 338 3.49 -2.04 26.23
C ALA A 338 4.56 -3.12 26.38
N ILE A 339 4.96 -3.43 27.60
CA ILE A 339 5.93 -4.46 27.93
C ILE A 339 5.65 -5.04 29.32
N GLU A 340 5.88 -6.33 29.48
CA GLU A 340 5.84 -7.03 30.74
C GLU A 340 6.97 -6.59 31.70
N ASP A 341 6.64 -6.29 32.93
CA ASP A 341 7.61 -5.94 33.98
C ASP A 341 8.20 -7.20 34.64
N LYS A 342 8.98 -7.01 35.70
CA LYS A 342 9.63 -8.11 36.43
C LYS A 342 8.65 -9.00 37.21
N GLU A 343 7.47 -8.48 37.51
CA GLU A 343 6.41 -9.16 38.23
C GLU A 343 5.42 -9.87 37.29
N GLY A 344 5.67 -9.88 35.97
CA GLY A 344 4.80 -10.49 34.97
C GLY A 344 3.57 -9.64 34.61
N LYS A 345 3.56 -8.35 34.96
CA LYS A 345 2.45 -7.44 34.68
C LYS A 345 2.76 -6.57 33.48
N MET A 346 1.82 -6.49 32.54
CA MET A 346 1.94 -5.55 31.42
C MET A 346 1.86 -4.11 31.90
N ARG A 347 2.86 -3.33 31.51
CA ARG A 347 2.90 -1.88 31.69
C ARG A 347 2.94 -1.17 30.35
N ASP A 348 2.16 -0.12 30.24
CA ASP A 348 2.14 0.73 29.05
C ASP A 348 3.42 1.57 28.97
N THR A 349 3.92 1.79 27.75
CA THR A 349 5.11 2.60 27.47
C THR A 349 4.81 3.68 26.45
N LEU A 350 5.51 4.79 26.54
CA LEU A 350 5.47 5.84 25.52
C LEU A 350 6.82 6.55 25.41
N LYS A 351 7.10 7.09 24.22
CA LYS A 351 8.23 7.95 23.98
C LYS A 351 7.77 9.41 24.09
N ILE A 352 8.40 10.20 24.94
CA ILE A 352 8.28 11.66 24.94
C ILE A 352 9.31 12.24 23.96
N SER A 353 8.90 13.21 23.17
CA SER A 353 9.75 13.91 22.20
C SER A 353 9.51 15.41 22.28
N SER A 354 10.50 16.19 21.89
CA SER A 354 10.35 17.63 21.67
C SER A 354 9.34 17.99 20.58
N ASN A 355 9.12 17.06 19.63
CA ASN A 355 8.08 17.18 18.61
C ASN A 355 6.81 16.49 19.10
N ALA A 356 5.72 17.23 19.25
CA ALA A 356 4.43 16.69 19.70
C ALA A 356 3.93 15.52 18.85
N GLU A 357 4.13 15.58 17.53
CA GLU A 357 3.79 14.52 16.56
C GLU A 357 4.54 13.18 16.80
N LYS A 358 5.64 13.19 17.59
CA LYS A 358 6.44 12.01 17.88
C LYS A 358 6.13 11.34 19.21
N VAL A 359 5.14 11.85 19.95
CA VAL A 359 4.66 11.24 21.18
C VAL A 359 3.70 10.11 20.83
N SER A 360 4.11 8.86 21.09
CA SER A 360 3.29 7.68 20.81
C SER A 360 2.07 7.59 21.73
N THR A 361 1.06 6.85 21.32
CA THR A 361 -0.10 6.53 22.20
C THR A 361 0.17 5.17 22.85
N PRO A 362 0.19 5.09 24.20
CA PRO A 362 0.60 3.89 24.93
C PRO A 362 -0.47 2.82 24.98
N GLY A 363 -0.03 1.59 25.26
CA GLY A 363 -0.90 0.45 25.56
C GLY A 363 -1.37 -0.31 24.32
N LYS A 364 -1.87 -1.53 24.53
CA LYS A 364 -2.51 -2.35 23.52
C LYS A 364 -3.87 -1.78 23.14
N LYS A 365 -4.11 -1.59 21.84
CA LYS A 365 -5.26 -0.86 21.31
C LYS A 365 -6.10 -1.67 20.33
N GLN A 366 -7.32 -1.22 20.07
CA GLN A 366 -8.14 -1.57 18.94
C GLN A 366 -8.55 -0.28 18.20
N VAL A 367 -8.64 -0.36 16.89
CA VAL A 367 -9.19 0.69 16.03
C VAL A 367 -10.57 0.27 15.58
N TRP A 368 -11.52 1.14 15.73
CA TRP A 368 -12.91 0.90 15.36
C TRP A 368 -13.35 1.90 14.31
N ARG A 369 -13.70 1.44 13.13
CA ARG A 369 -14.37 2.28 12.15
C ARG A 369 -15.80 2.49 12.53
N ILE A 370 -16.18 3.76 12.72
CA ILE A 370 -17.54 4.17 13.08
C ILE A 370 -18.26 4.62 11.82
N GLN A 371 -19.39 4.01 11.52
CA GLN A 371 -20.18 4.32 10.33
C GLN A 371 -21.60 4.69 10.73
N ALA A 372 -22.11 5.83 10.24
CA ALA A 372 -23.51 6.21 10.41
C ALA A 372 -24.43 5.26 9.66
N ASN A 373 -25.47 4.75 10.31
CA ASN A 373 -26.40 3.80 9.71
C ASN A 373 -27.28 4.43 8.63
N SER A 374 -27.65 5.71 8.81
CA SER A 374 -28.51 6.46 7.88
C SER A 374 -27.89 6.62 6.49
N GLU A 375 -26.61 6.97 6.43
CA GLU A 375 -25.91 7.37 5.19
C GLU A 375 -24.90 6.34 4.72
N LYS A 376 -24.59 5.36 5.55
CA LYS A 376 -23.54 4.34 5.33
C LYS A 376 -22.17 4.96 5.01
N LYS A 377 -21.91 6.14 5.60
CA LYS A 377 -20.64 6.86 5.49
C LYS A 377 -19.86 6.77 6.78
N ASN A 378 -18.53 6.82 6.65
CA ASN A 378 -17.64 6.75 7.80
C ASN A 378 -17.67 8.09 8.57
N GLU A 379 -17.92 8.01 9.86
CA GLU A 379 -17.88 9.14 10.78
C GLU A 379 -16.47 9.44 11.31
N GLY A 380 -15.64 8.44 11.37
CA GLY A 380 -14.27 8.51 11.87
C GLY A 380 -13.81 7.17 12.41
N ASP A 381 -12.55 7.12 12.84
CA ASP A 381 -11.99 5.97 13.53
C ASP A 381 -11.80 6.29 15.01
N TRP A 382 -12.26 5.37 15.84
CA TRP A 382 -12.16 5.47 17.28
C TRP A 382 -11.12 4.49 17.79
N VAL A 383 -9.99 5.04 18.26
CA VAL A 383 -8.89 4.26 18.82
C VAL A 383 -9.09 4.11 20.31
N SER A 384 -9.21 2.88 20.78
CA SER A 384 -9.51 2.57 22.18
C SER A 384 -8.45 1.64 22.78
N ARG A 385 -8.50 1.49 24.10
CA ARG A 385 -7.85 0.34 24.73
C ARG A 385 -8.48 -0.95 24.20
N TYR A 386 -7.68 -2.02 24.17
CA TYR A 386 -8.10 -3.32 23.59
C TYR A 386 -9.33 -3.93 24.28
N ASP A 387 -9.56 -3.60 25.57
CA ASP A 387 -10.69 -4.06 26.40
C ASP A 387 -11.98 -3.24 26.24
N GLU A 388 -11.98 -2.19 25.43
CA GLU A 388 -13.17 -1.36 25.18
C GLU A 388 -13.91 -1.81 23.91
N ASP A 389 -15.23 -1.79 23.96
CA ASP A 389 -16.09 -2.19 22.84
C ASP A 389 -17.19 -1.13 22.63
N PRO A 390 -17.08 -0.28 21.59
CA PRO A 390 -18.04 0.79 21.34
C PRO A 390 -19.43 0.28 20.97
N ARG A 391 -19.57 -0.98 20.55
CA ARG A 391 -20.88 -1.59 20.23
C ARG A 391 -21.79 -1.73 21.45
N LYS A 392 -21.26 -1.50 22.65
CA LYS A 392 -21.99 -1.52 23.92
C LYS A 392 -22.53 -0.16 24.33
N PHE A 393 -22.29 0.89 23.54
CA PHE A 393 -22.68 2.26 23.86
C PHE A 393 -23.81 2.73 22.94
N ASP A 394 -24.87 3.31 23.51
CA ASP A 394 -25.97 3.92 22.74
C ASP A 394 -25.52 5.21 22.02
N ALA A 395 -24.54 5.90 22.59
CA ALA A 395 -23.93 7.11 22.03
C ALA A 395 -22.43 7.09 22.26
N LEU A 396 -21.67 7.35 21.21
CA LEU A 396 -20.21 7.38 21.24
C LEU A 396 -19.72 8.83 21.23
N PHE A 397 -18.99 9.22 22.25
CA PHE A 397 -18.29 10.50 22.29
C PHE A 397 -16.93 10.35 21.61
N MET A 398 -16.73 11.09 20.54
CA MET A 398 -15.50 11.14 19.75
C MET A 398 -14.88 12.53 19.86
N PHE A 399 -13.58 12.62 20.10
CA PHE A 399 -12.88 13.90 20.20
C PHE A 399 -11.45 13.82 19.71
N HIS A 400 -11.01 14.90 19.09
CA HIS A 400 -9.65 15.01 18.57
C HIS A 400 -8.62 14.97 19.71
N PRO A 401 -7.62 14.07 19.68
CA PRO A 401 -6.72 13.84 20.82
C PRO A 401 -5.81 15.01 21.18
N GLN A 402 -5.62 15.96 20.27
CA GLN A 402 -4.79 17.15 20.48
C GLN A 402 -5.64 18.42 20.69
N TYR A 403 -6.76 18.53 19.96
CA TYR A 403 -7.68 19.66 20.02
C TYR A 403 -9.04 19.20 20.57
N THR A 404 -9.07 18.87 21.86
CA THR A 404 -10.22 18.21 22.52
C THR A 404 -11.54 18.97 22.45
N TYR A 405 -11.52 20.26 22.10
CA TYR A 405 -12.72 21.05 21.80
C TYR A 405 -13.36 20.69 20.45
N ILE A 406 -12.61 20.03 19.55
CA ILE A 406 -13.17 19.42 18.33
C ILE A 406 -13.70 18.06 18.73
N ASN A 407 -15.01 17.93 18.83
CA ASN A 407 -15.65 16.71 19.27
C ASN A 407 -17.04 16.55 18.66
N LYS A 408 -17.55 15.32 18.71
CA LYS A 408 -18.92 15.00 18.32
C LYS A 408 -19.48 13.84 19.15
N VAL A 409 -20.80 13.73 19.18
CA VAL A 409 -21.51 12.56 19.70
C VAL A 409 -22.16 11.85 18.53
N VAL A 410 -21.85 10.57 18.35
CA VAL A 410 -22.41 9.74 17.29
C VAL A 410 -23.41 8.78 17.92
N THR A 411 -24.63 8.79 17.38
CA THR A 411 -25.71 7.86 17.71
C THR A 411 -26.14 7.13 16.46
N ASP A 412 -26.85 6.01 16.57
CA ASP A 412 -27.30 5.20 15.45
C ASP A 412 -26.14 4.85 14.46
N TYR A 413 -25.16 4.14 14.98
CA TYR A 413 -23.96 3.76 14.25
C TYR A 413 -23.67 2.26 14.30
N THR A 414 -22.87 1.80 13.36
CA THR A 414 -22.13 0.53 13.45
C THR A 414 -20.67 0.79 13.75
N ALA A 415 -20.05 -0.11 14.53
CA ALA A 415 -18.63 -0.08 14.83
C ALA A 415 -17.98 -1.39 14.38
N ARG A 416 -16.99 -1.30 13.49
CA ARG A 416 -16.25 -2.43 12.96
C ARG A 416 -14.79 -2.38 13.43
N PRO A 417 -14.28 -3.46 14.07
CA PRO A 417 -12.88 -3.51 14.45
C PRO A 417 -12.00 -3.64 13.19
N LEU A 418 -10.93 -2.87 13.09
CA LEU A 418 -10.01 -2.89 11.95
C LEU A 418 -8.88 -3.91 12.14
N LEU A 419 -8.33 -4.02 13.37
CA LEU A 419 -7.26 -4.94 13.67
C LEU A 419 -7.81 -6.35 13.89
N GLN A 420 -7.57 -7.23 12.93
CA GLN A 420 -7.94 -8.64 12.98
C GLN A 420 -6.72 -9.48 13.32
N GLU A 421 -6.91 -10.61 14.00
CA GLU A 421 -5.83 -11.53 14.31
C GLU A 421 -5.38 -12.29 13.07
N ILE A 422 -4.10 -12.17 12.73
CA ILE A 422 -3.46 -12.77 11.56
C ILE A 422 -2.66 -14.00 11.98
N PHE A 423 -1.81 -13.86 13.01
CA PHE A 423 -1.10 -14.93 13.67
C PHE A 423 -1.51 -14.98 15.13
N HIS A 424 -1.65 -16.17 15.66
CA HIS A 424 -1.83 -16.44 17.09
C HIS A 424 -0.67 -17.31 17.59
N GLU A 425 0.18 -16.75 18.44
CA GLU A 425 1.36 -17.44 18.99
C GLU A 425 2.16 -18.21 17.92
N GLY A 426 2.50 -17.52 16.83
CA GLY A 426 3.28 -18.05 15.72
C GLY A 426 2.50 -18.87 14.68
N LYS A 427 1.22 -19.11 14.88
CA LYS A 427 0.38 -19.87 13.94
C LYS A 427 -0.49 -18.93 13.10
N LEU A 428 -0.45 -19.07 11.78
CA LEU A 428 -1.36 -18.35 10.89
C LEU A 428 -2.80 -18.80 11.15
N VAL A 429 -3.67 -17.85 11.50
CA VAL A 429 -5.10 -18.07 11.77
C VAL A 429 -6.01 -17.29 10.82
N TYR A 430 -5.44 -16.47 9.96
CA TYR A 430 -6.14 -15.64 8.99
C TYR A 430 -6.27 -16.36 7.65
N GLU A 431 -7.48 -16.38 7.11
CA GLU A 431 -7.74 -16.81 5.74
C GLU A 431 -7.63 -15.60 4.79
N GLU A 432 -6.62 -15.63 3.93
CA GLU A 432 -6.38 -14.53 3.00
C GLU A 432 -7.46 -14.53 1.91
N PRO A 433 -8.12 -13.38 1.67
CA PRO A 433 -9.01 -13.24 0.53
C PRO A 433 -8.22 -13.28 -0.78
N THR A 434 -8.88 -13.60 -1.88
CA THR A 434 -8.29 -13.46 -3.21
C THR A 434 -7.92 -11.99 -3.47
N LEU A 435 -6.93 -11.76 -4.35
CA LEU A 435 -6.53 -10.41 -4.70
C LEU A 435 -7.68 -9.60 -5.35
N LYS A 436 -8.57 -10.27 -6.07
CA LYS A 436 -9.77 -9.67 -6.64
C LYS A 436 -10.73 -9.19 -5.55
N GLU A 437 -11.01 -10.03 -4.55
CA GLU A 437 -11.85 -9.64 -3.39
C GLU A 437 -11.22 -8.49 -2.60
N THR A 438 -9.90 -8.48 -2.49
CA THR A 438 -9.15 -7.38 -1.85
C THR A 438 -9.32 -6.06 -2.61
N LYS A 439 -9.23 -6.09 -3.95
CA LYS A 439 -9.50 -4.92 -4.82
C LYS A 439 -10.94 -4.42 -4.66
N GLU A 440 -11.91 -5.33 -4.67
CA GLU A 440 -13.33 -4.99 -4.49
C GLU A 440 -13.58 -4.39 -3.09
N PHE A 441 -12.95 -4.94 -2.07
CA PHE A 441 -13.02 -4.41 -0.71
C PHE A 441 -12.43 -2.99 -0.61
N ALA A 442 -11.29 -2.72 -1.25
CA ALA A 442 -10.70 -1.39 -1.30
C ALA A 442 -11.63 -0.37 -1.99
N ALA A 443 -12.24 -0.75 -3.11
CA ALA A 443 -13.21 0.09 -3.81
C ALA A 443 -14.43 0.42 -2.92
N ASN A 444 -15.00 -0.58 -2.25
CA ASN A 444 -16.14 -0.38 -1.35
C ASN A 444 -15.79 0.52 -0.15
N ASN A 445 -14.57 0.42 0.38
CA ASN A 445 -14.10 1.32 1.44
C ASN A 445 -13.99 2.78 0.96
N LEU A 446 -13.50 3.00 -0.26
CA LEU A 446 -13.46 4.34 -0.87
C LEU A 446 -14.86 4.93 -1.07
N ASP A 447 -15.84 4.10 -1.43
CA ASP A 447 -17.23 4.52 -1.55
C ASP A 447 -17.85 4.90 -0.20
N GLY A 448 -17.42 4.25 0.88
CA GLY A 448 -17.80 4.58 2.25
C GLY A 448 -17.24 5.90 2.77
N LEU A 449 -16.23 6.46 2.11
CA LEU A 449 -15.63 7.73 2.50
C LEU A 449 -16.43 8.91 1.92
N TRP A 450 -16.54 10.02 2.66
CA TRP A 450 -17.12 11.24 2.15
C TRP A 450 -16.23 11.88 1.07
N ASP A 451 -16.80 12.60 0.13
CA ASP A 451 -16.09 13.15 -1.02
C ASP A 451 -15.02 14.18 -0.63
N GLU A 452 -15.25 14.92 0.46
CA GLU A 452 -14.29 15.90 0.99
C GLU A 452 -12.96 15.29 1.43
N TYR A 453 -12.92 14.01 1.84
CA TYR A 453 -11.68 13.28 2.17
C TYR A 453 -10.97 12.74 0.92
N LYS A 454 -11.68 12.62 -0.21
CA LYS A 454 -11.14 12.10 -1.48
C LYS A 454 -10.57 13.18 -2.39
N ARG A 455 -10.67 14.45 -2.02
CA ARG A 455 -10.15 15.55 -2.83
C ARG A 455 -8.65 15.38 -3.08
N SER A 456 -8.23 15.65 -4.33
CA SER A 456 -6.82 15.63 -4.70
C SER A 456 -6.05 16.84 -4.19
N LEU A 457 -6.76 17.93 -3.90
CA LEU A 457 -6.23 19.19 -3.39
C LEU A 457 -6.97 19.57 -2.11
N ASN A 458 -6.21 19.78 -1.05
CA ASN A 458 -6.69 20.19 0.27
C ASN A 458 -7.89 19.34 0.75
N PRO A 459 -7.70 18.01 0.90
CA PRO A 459 -8.74 17.17 1.48
C PRO A 459 -9.02 17.56 2.93
N GLN A 460 -10.22 17.25 3.40
CA GLN A 460 -10.54 17.38 4.81
C GLN A 460 -9.77 16.33 5.63
N ASP A 461 -9.34 16.69 6.83
CA ASP A 461 -8.74 15.76 7.79
C ASP A 461 -9.78 14.77 8.29
N TYR A 462 -9.48 13.48 8.17
CA TYR A 462 -10.34 12.41 8.66
C TYR A 462 -10.21 12.27 10.20
N PRO A 463 -11.33 12.18 10.95
CA PRO A 463 -11.28 12.03 12.40
C PRO A 463 -10.66 10.69 12.82
N VAL A 464 -9.52 10.74 13.52
CA VAL A 464 -8.91 9.63 14.25
C VAL A 464 -8.88 10.02 15.71
N ASP A 465 -9.88 9.57 16.45
CA ASP A 465 -10.19 10.02 17.80
C ASP A 465 -9.84 8.95 18.83
N LEU A 466 -9.52 9.36 20.04
CA LEU A 466 -9.18 8.44 21.12
C LEU A 466 -10.37 8.21 22.05
N SER A 467 -10.45 7.00 22.63
CA SER A 467 -11.33 6.79 23.79
C SER A 467 -10.87 7.62 24.99
N GLN A 468 -11.80 8.01 25.85
CA GLN A 468 -11.46 8.77 27.06
C GLN A 468 -10.45 8.02 27.94
N LYS A 469 -10.63 6.72 28.12
CA LYS A 469 -9.70 5.89 28.91
C LYS A 469 -8.29 5.87 28.31
N LEU A 470 -8.18 5.75 26.98
CA LEU A 470 -6.88 5.76 26.30
C LEU A 470 -6.20 7.12 26.39
N TYR A 471 -6.98 8.19 26.23
CA TYR A 471 -6.50 9.57 26.39
C TYR A 471 -5.98 9.84 27.82
N ASP A 472 -6.78 9.48 28.83
CA ASP A 472 -6.42 9.68 30.25
C ASP A 472 -5.15 8.88 30.61
N ASN A 473 -5.04 7.65 30.13
CA ASN A 473 -3.84 6.83 30.31
C ASN A 473 -2.59 7.50 29.68
N LYS A 474 -2.72 8.01 28.47
CA LYS A 474 -1.64 8.75 27.79
C LYS A 474 -1.19 9.97 28.59
N MET A 475 -2.15 10.78 29.06
CA MET A 475 -1.87 11.98 29.83
C MET A 475 -1.26 11.67 31.20
N SER A 476 -1.74 10.63 31.88
CA SER A 476 -1.18 10.14 33.14
C SER A 476 0.29 9.75 32.99
N LEU A 477 0.61 8.93 31.98
CA LEU A 477 2.00 8.51 31.73
C LEU A 477 2.93 9.68 31.38
N ILE A 478 2.46 10.64 30.60
CA ILE A 478 3.23 11.87 30.31
C ILE A 478 3.54 12.61 31.59
N ASN A 479 2.57 12.80 32.47
CA ASN A 479 2.72 13.51 33.74
C ASN A 479 3.65 12.76 34.68
N ASP A 480 3.55 11.44 34.77
CA ASP A 480 4.44 10.60 35.59
C ASP A 480 5.90 10.70 35.14
N ILE A 481 6.15 10.62 33.84
CA ILE A 481 7.50 10.74 33.31
C ILE A 481 8.08 12.14 33.58
N ARG A 482 7.29 13.19 33.34
CA ARG A 482 7.69 14.57 33.65
C ARG A 482 8.03 14.74 35.14
N SER A 483 7.18 14.21 36.03
CA SER A 483 7.39 14.28 37.47
C SER A 483 8.68 13.56 37.91
N ARG A 484 9.01 12.42 37.29
CA ARG A 484 10.25 11.70 37.56
C ARG A 484 11.50 12.47 37.11
N ILE A 485 11.41 13.15 35.95
CA ILE A 485 12.52 13.98 35.43
C ILE A 485 12.77 15.16 36.38
N VAL A 486 11.71 15.89 36.76
CA VAL A 486 11.82 17.03 37.67
C VAL A 486 12.39 16.63 39.04
N LYS A 487 11.96 15.49 39.60
CA LYS A 487 12.48 14.97 40.88
C LYS A 487 13.96 14.58 40.84
N ARG A 488 14.50 14.28 39.65
CA ARG A 488 15.92 13.90 39.45
C ARG A 488 16.83 15.09 39.22
N GLY A 489 16.31 16.31 39.19
CA GLY A 489 17.08 17.53 39.08
C GLY A 489 17.65 17.84 37.69
N TYR A 490 17.01 17.35 36.64
CA TYR A 490 17.31 17.69 35.24
C TYR A 490 16.32 18.74 34.75
#